data_2fe0e6cebb67a34f3f946890c9ba8791
#
_entry.id   2fe0e6cebb67a34f3f946890c9ba8791
#
_cell.length_a   1.000
_cell.length_b   1.000
_cell.length_c   1.000
_cell.angle_alpha   90.00
_cell.angle_beta   90.00
_cell.angle_gamma   90.00
#
_symmetry.space_group_name_H-M   'P 1'
#
loop_
_entity.id
_entity.type
_entity.pdbx_description
1 polymer ?
#
loop_
_entity_poly.entity_id
_entity_poly.type
_entity_poly.pdbx_seq_one_letter_code
_entity_poly.pdbx_strand_id
1 'polypeptide(L)'
;MANRVNWGLAASAWGKITVDANGNDVYGAPTMFLGDRQVNWDPAGDLVKVFADGTVIYTGRQNSGYTGSLELTNLDDDFAAWVLSESVDSKNVQIEEKEPVVNRFYLLWEWVQDQKNTRHVMYNITASRPAMSATTAGDNDSKTAQYRTLNLTAIPRADGVVKASTRVDVDSTTWSNWFSACYVPTGSATNVLTVTVTSSSNPVPGAQVVLSNGMIASTDDEGKAYFNLVNGAYDVMVSAAGYTAQASTVTINSAAATKAITLVAA
;
A
#
# COMPACT_ATOMS: atom_id res chain seq x y z
N MET A 1 17.93 12.95 -10.43
CA MET A 1 18.81 12.34 -9.39
C MET A 1 17.92 11.86 -8.24
N ALA A 2 18.35 10.85 -7.48
CA ALA A 2 17.62 10.42 -6.29
C ALA A 2 17.90 11.37 -5.11
N ASN A 3 16.92 11.55 -4.21
CA ASN A 3 17.11 12.26 -2.96
C ASN A 3 18.18 11.59 -2.09
N ARG A 4 18.97 12.38 -1.38
CA ARG A 4 20.07 11.92 -0.52
C ARG A 4 19.87 12.28 0.94
N VAL A 5 19.12 13.35 1.22
CA VAL A 5 18.93 13.89 2.57
C VAL A 5 17.44 14.18 2.80
N ASN A 6 16.96 13.85 4.01
CA ASN A 6 15.65 14.22 4.52
C ASN A 6 15.87 15.27 5.63
N TRP A 7 15.28 16.45 5.46
CA TRP A 7 15.45 17.59 6.38
C TRP A 7 14.33 17.67 7.43
N GLY A 8 13.20 17.00 7.21
CA GLY A 8 12.10 16.97 8.17
C GLY A 8 10.72 16.94 7.53
N LEU A 9 9.72 17.19 8.36
CA LEU A 9 8.31 17.23 8.01
C LEU A 9 7.93 18.63 7.50
N ALA A 10 7.26 18.69 6.33
CA ALA A 10 6.79 19.97 5.76
C ALA A 10 5.30 20.18 5.97
N ALA A 11 4.50 19.14 5.82
CA ALA A 11 3.05 19.20 5.90
C ALA A 11 2.50 17.82 6.24
N SER A 12 1.36 17.78 6.91
CA SER A 12 0.57 16.56 7.06
C SER A 12 -0.92 16.85 6.98
N ALA A 13 -1.68 15.82 6.60
CA ALA A 13 -3.13 15.85 6.51
C ALA A 13 -3.70 14.49 6.87
N TRP A 14 -4.92 14.46 7.33
CA TRP A 14 -5.66 13.23 7.63
C TRP A 14 -6.99 13.20 6.87
N GLY A 15 -7.54 12.02 6.69
CA GLY A 15 -8.88 11.89 6.11
C GLY A 15 -9.60 10.65 6.59
N LYS A 16 -10.91 10.73 6.62
CA LYS A 16 -11.81 9.67 7.08
C LYS A 16 -11.80 8.50 6.12
N ILE A 17 -11.89 7.28 6.65
CA ILE A 17 -12.18 6.07 5.87
C ILE A 17 -13.55 5.57 6.31
N THR A 18 -14.49 5.54 5.40
CA THR A 18 -15.82 4.97 5.58
C THR A 18 -15.97 3.72 4.72
N VAL A 19 -17.07 3.01 4.86
CA VAL A 19 -17.38 1.81 4.06
C VAL A 19 -18.67 2.05 3.29
N ASP A 20 -18.67 1.79 1.99
CA ASP A 20 -19.86 1.88 1.16
C ASP A 20 -20.82 0.68 1.37
N ALA A 21 -21.98 0.72 0.72
CA ALA A 21 -22.98 -0.35 0.81
C ALA A 21 -22.50 -1.71 0.28
N ASN A 22 -21.41 -1.74 -0.48
CA ASN A 22 -20.79 -2.95 -1.02
C ASN A 22 -19.61 -3.47 -0.17
N GLY A 23 -19.28 -2.78 0.93
CA GLY A 23 -18.17 -3.14 1.80
C GLY A 23 -16.81 -2.58 1.37
N ASN A 24 -16.76 -1.66 0.39
CA ASN A 24 -15.51 -1.07 -0.06
C ASN A 24 -15.15 0.16 0.75
N ASP A 25 -13.84 0.37 0.96
CA ASP A 25 -13.32 1.57 1.61
C ASP A 25 -13.51 2.80 0.73
N VAL A 26 -14.13 3.84 1.30
CA VAL A 26 -14.30 5.16 0.70
C VAL A 26 -13.45 6.16 1.46
N TYR A 27 -12.58 6.86 0.75
CA TYR A 27 -11.65 7.83 1.30
C TYR A 27 -12.23 9.24 1.18
N GLY A 28 -12.49 9.87 2.33
CA GLY A 28 -12.93 11.26 2.39
C GLY A 28 -11.84 12.24 1.94
N ALA A 29 -12.21 13.49 1.72
CA ALA A 29 -11.25 14.54 1.41
C ALA A 29 -10.27 14.74 2.59
N PRO A 30 -8.98 15.01 2.32
CA PRO A 30 -8.01 15.24 3.38
C PRO A 30 -8.20 16.63 4.01
N THR A 31 -7.99 16.69 5.32
CA THR A 31 -7.94 17.91 6.13
C THR A 31 -6.50 18.11 6.60
N MET A 32 -5.93 19.29 6.38
CA MET A 32 -4.57 19.62 6.82
C MET A 32 -4.51 19.77 8.34
N PHE A 33 -3.48 19.22 8.96
CA PHE A 33 -3.19 19.53 10.35
C PHE A 33 -2.60 20.93 10.50
N LEU A 34 -3.04 21.61 11.53
CA LEU A 34 -2.44 22.86 11.98
C LEU A 34 -1.55 22.56 13.20
N GLY A 35 -0.23 22.50 12.99
CA GLY A 35 0.73 22.29 14.06
C GLY A 35 1.12 20.84 14.33
N ASP A 36 1.24 20.05 13.28
CA ASP A 36 1.93 18.76 13.28
C ASP A 36 3.42 18.95 13.59
N ARG A 37 3.94 18.15 14.48
CA ARG A 37 5.34 18.21 14.90
C ARG A 37 6.14 17.02 14.46
N GLN A 38 5.58 15.83 14.61
CA GLN A 38 6.31 14.61 14.34
C GLN A 38 5.38 13.47 13.95
N VAL A 39 5.80 12.70 12.96
CA VAL A 39 5.19 11.43 12.55
C VAL A 39 6.27 10.36 12.55
N ASN A 40 6.10 9.31 13.35
CA ASN A 40 7.01 8.17 13.40
C ASN A 40 6.27 6.89 13.00
N TRP A 41 6.97 6.00 12.30
CA TRP A 41 6.45 4.70 11.91
C TRP A 41 7.50 3.62 12.04
N ASP A 42 7.18 2.57 12.79
CA ASP A 42 7.97 1.36 12.95
C ASP A 42 7.28 0.20 12.23
N PRO A 43 8.00 -0.57 11.39
CA PRO A 43 7.43 -1.73 10.71
C PRO A 43 6.93 -2.77 11.72
N ALA A 44 5.73 -3.31 11.48
CA ALA A 44 5.18 -4.45 12.22
C ALA A 44 5.21 -5.70 11.33
N GLY A 45 5.59 -6.84 11.93
CA GLY A 45 5.71 -8.13 11.27
C GLY A 45 7.07 -8.76 11.44
N ASP A 46 7.08 -10.08 11.58
CA ASP A 46 8.26 -10.86 11.89
C ASP A 46 8.90 -11.52 10.68
N LEU A 47 10.17 -11.84 10.82
CA LEU A 47 10.88 -12.71 9.90
C LEU A 47 10.54 -14.17 10.22
N VAL A 48 9.74 -14.81 9.39
CA VAL A 48 9.44 -16.24 9.51
C VAL A 48 10.66 -17.05 9.07
N LYS A 49 11.17 -17.90 9.98
CA LYS A 49 12.27 -18.84 9.68
C LYS A 49 11.75 -20.27 9.84
N VAL A 50 11.96 -21.10 8.84
CA VAL A 50 11.69 -22.53 8.91
C VAL A 50 13.01 -23.27 9.01
N PHE A 51 13.11 -24.16 9.99
CA PHE A 51 14.29 -24.96 10.27
C PHE A 51 14.03 -26.42 9.86
N ALA A 52 15.01 -27.05 9.22
CA ALA A 52 15.10 -28.49 9.06
C ALA A 52 16.56 -28.92 9.27
N ASP A 53 16.75 -30.08 9.91
CA ASP A 53 18.07 -30.66 10.23
C ASP A 53 19.05 -29.67 10.91
N GLY A 54 18.52 -28.83 11.80
CA GLY A 54 19.30 -27.82 12.54
C GLY A 54 19.74 -26.61 11.71
N THR A 55 19.30 -26.50 10.45
CA THR A 55 19.63 -25.40 9.54
C THR A 55 18.38 -24.65 9.10
N VAL A 56 18.49 -23.32 8.88
CA VAL A 56 17.42 -22.51 8.31
C VAL A 56 17.29 -22.84 6.83
N ILE A 57 16.18 -23.46 6.44
CA ILE A 57 15.89 -23.83 5.04
C ILE A 57 15.03 -22.82 4.31
N TYR A 58 14.31 -21.96 5.04
CA TYR A 58 13.46 -20.94 4.46
C TYR A 58 13.38 -19.71 5.36
N THR A 59 13.43 -18.55 4.76
CA THR A 59 13.15 -17.26 5.43
C THR A 59 12.11 -16.51 4.63
N GLY A 60 10.97 -16.19 5.29
CA GLY A 60 9.91 -15.35 4.75
C GLY A 60 9.80 -14.06 5.52
N ARG A 61 9.35 -12.97 4.88
CA ARG A 61 9.04 -11.70 5.54
C ARG A 61 7.53 -11.54 5.60
N GLN A 62 6.99 -11.35 6.79
CA GLN A 62 5.60 -10.96 6.99
C GLN A 62 5.52 -9.44 7.15
N ASN A 63 4.60 -8.79 6.43
CA ASN A 63 4.30 -7.37 6.61
C ASN A 63 2.90 -7.28 7.24
N SER A 64 2.85 -7.01 8.53
CA SER A 64 1.61 -6.84 9.30
C SER A 64 1.15 -5.39 9.40
N GLY A 65 1.84 -4.47 8.71
CA GLY A 65 1.58 -3.05 8.75
C GLY A 65 2.66 -2.27 9.50
N TYR A 66 2.24 -1.25 10.23
CA TYR A 66 3.12 -0.37 11.01
C TYR A 66 2.47 -0.01 12.35
N THR A 67 3.30 0.17 13.36
CA THR A 67 2.94 0.92 14.56
C THR A 67 3.65 2.28 14.51
N GLY A 68 3.11 3.28 15.18
CA GLY A 68 3.73 4.60 15.10
C GLY A 68 3.18 5.59 16.10
N SER A 69 3.60 6.83 15.97
CA SER A 69 3.10 7.94 16.76
C SER A 69 2.94 9.21 15.93
N LEU A 70 1.91 9.97 16.27
CA LEU A 70 1.65 11.30 15.74
C LEU A 70 1.68 12.29 16.90
N GLU A 71 2.54 13.30 16.82
CA GLU A 71 2.64 14.35 17.81
C GLU A 71 2.11 15.66 17.23
N LEU A 72 1.09 16.22 17.89
CA LEU A 72 0.39 17.44 17.49
C LEU A 72 0.49 18.50 18.60
N THR A 73 0.53 19.76 18.22
CA THR A 73 0.44 20.90 19.16
C THR A 73 -0.95 21.04 19.75
N ASN A 74 -1.97 20.70 18.98
CA ASN A 74 -3.37 20.66 19.41
C ASN A 74 -4.12 19.60 18.63
N LEU A 75 -5.14 19.01 19.25
CA LEU A 75 -6.08 18.10 18.58
C LEU A 75 -7.19 18.95 17.97
N ASP A 76 -7.42 18.77 16.68
CA ASP A 76 -8.59 19.31 15.99
C ASP A 76 -9.86 18.60 16.43
N ASP A 77 -10.96 19.34 16.64
CA ASP A 77 -12.22 18.77 17.15
C ASP A 77 -12.81 17.74 16.18
N ASP A 78 -12.73 17.98 14.87
CA ASP A 78 -13.20 17.05 13.86
C ASP A 78 -12.37 15.76 13.82
N PHE A 79 -11.05 15.88 14.06
CA PHE A 79 -10.16 14.75 14.17
C PHE A 79 -10.47 13.93 15.43
N ALA A 80 -10.64 14.58 16.57
CA ALA A 80 -10.97 13.91 17.83
C ALA A 80 -12.34 13.24 17.76
N ALA A 81 -13.35 13.93 17.22
CA ALA A 81 -14.69 13.36 17.04
C ALA A 81 -14.69 12.10 16.16
N TRP A 82 -13.89 12.08 15.09
CA TRP A 82 -13.81 10.91 14.20
C TRP A 82 -12.89 9.82 14.74
N VAL A 83 -11.64 10.17 15.04
CA VAL A 83 -10.58 9.19 15.34
C VAL A 83 -10.70 8.63 16.76
N LEU A 84 -11.09 9.48 17.72
CA LEU A 84 -11.28 9.07 19.12
C LEU A 84 -12.74 8.77 19.46
N SER A 85 -13.67 8.94 18.51
CA SER A 85 -15.12 8.78 18.69
C SER A 85 -15.70 9.64 19.82
N GLU A 86 -15.16 10.83 19.97
CA GLU A 86 -15.71 11.78 20.93
C GLU A 86 -16.97 12.43 20.34
N SER A 87 -18.03 12.49 21.13
CA SER A 87 -19.28 13.14 20.76
C SER A 87 -19.32 14.59 21.23
N VAL A 88 -20.12 15.42 20.57
CA VAL A 88 -20.32 16.82 20.99
C VAL A 88 -21.78 16.98 21.38
N ASP A 89 -22.04 17.47 22.59
CA ASP A 89 -23.40 17.70 23.07
C ASP A 89 -24.03 18.97 22.49
N SER A 90 -25.30 19.22 22.83
CA SER A 90 -26.04 20.38 22.35
C SER A 90 -25.52 21.74 22.87
N LYS A 91 -24.56 21.72 23.81
CA LYS A 91 -23.87 22.89 24.35
C LYS A 91 -22.44 23.05 23.84
N ASN A 92 -22.06 22.28 22.83
CA ASN A 92 -20.69 22.20 22.27
C ASN A 92 -19.65 21.72 23.30
N VAL A 93 -20.03 20.78 24.17
CA VAL A 93 -19.10 20.11 25.08
C VAL A 93 -18.71 18.77 24.47
N GLN A 94 -17.42 18.54 24.35
CA GLN A 94 -16.83 17.29 23.86
C GLN A 94 -16.89 16.23 24.95
N ILE A 95 -17.39 15.05 24.60
CA ILE A 95 -17.66 13.94 25.53
C ILE A 95 -16.96 12.69 25.04
N GLU A 96 -16.20 12.07 25.91
CA GLU A 96 -15.62 10.74 25.68
C GLU A 96 -16.51 9.68 26.33
N GLU A 97 -16.87 8.65 25.57
CA GLU A 97 -17.71 7.55 26.04
C GLU A 97 -16.87 6.30 26.35
N LYS A 98 -17.44 5.40 27.17
CA LYS A 98 -16.77 4.17 27.60
C LYS A 98 -16.49 3.18 26.45
N GLU A 99 -17.38 3.13 25.47
CA GLU A 99 -17.33 2.18 24.35
C GLU A 99 -17.25 2.92 23.02
N PRO A 100 -16.08 3.49 22.66
CA PRO A 100 -15.93 4.24 21.44
C PRO A 100 -15.96 3.31 20.22
N VAL A 101 -16.55 3.80 19.14
CA VAL A 101 -16.46 3.13 17.83
C VAL A 101 -15.06 3.33 17.28
N VAL A 102 -14.35 2.25 16.90
CA VAL A 102 -13.03 2.37 16.31
C VAL A 102 -13.17 2.75 14.84
N ASN A 103 -12.96 4.03 14.55
CA ASN A 103 -12.98 4.56 13.20
C ASN A 103 -11.58 4.53 12.57
N ARG A 104 -11.53 4.24 11.27
CA ARG A 104 -10.30 4.22 10.51
C ARG A 104 -10.08 5.56 9.81
N PHE A 105 -8.82 5.94 9.66
CA PHE A 105 -8.41 7.11 8.91
C PHE A 105 -7.15 6.82 8.10
N TYR A 106 -6.78 7.71 7.21
CA TYR A 106 -5.50 7.71 6.52
C TYR A 106 -4.73 8.98 6.87
N LEU A 107 -3.40 8.90 6.78
CA LEU A 107 -2.49 10.00 7.04
C LEU A 107 -1.65 10.28 5.81
N LEU A 108 -1.60 11.54 5.41
CA LEU A 108 -0.70 12.08 4.40
C LEU A 108 0.38 12.89 5.09
N TRP A 109 1.61 12.81 4.58
CA TRP A 109 2.68 13.73 5.02
C TRP A 109 3.71 13.94 3.92
N GLU A 110 4.45 15.03 4.04
CA GLU A 110 5.51 15.41 3.11
C GLU A 110 6.83 15.55 3.85
N TRP A 111 7.87 14.93 3.33
CA TRP A 111 9.24 15.13 3.75
C TRP A 111 9.95 16.15 2.87
N VAL A 112 10.58 17.14 3.51
CA VAL A 112 11.50 18.06 2.84
C VAL A 112 12.79 17.33 2.51
N GLN A 113 13.17 17.33 1.25
CA GLN A 113 14.36 16.64 0.76
C GLN A 113 15.16 17.51 -0.20
N ASP A 114 16.39 17.09 -0.51
CA ASP A 114 17.37 17.90 -1.25
C ASP A 114 17.07 18.05 -2.75
N GLN A 115 16.39 17.11 -3.39
CA GLN A 115 16.08 17.18 -4.82
C GLN A 115 14.59 17.50 -5.06
N LYS A 116 13.72 16.69 -4.52
CA LYS A 116 12.27 16.85 -4.58
C LYS A 116 11.68 16.27 -3.32
N ASN A 117 10.78 16.99 -2.68
CA ASN A 117 10.05 16.49 -1.52
C ASN A 117 9.37 15.15 -1.85
N THR A 118 9.26 14.28 -0.87
CA THR A 118 8.56 13.01 -1.02
C THR A 118 7.27 13.06 -0.22
N ARG A 119 6.15 12.75 -0.85
CA ARG A 119 4.83 12.69 -0.25
C ARG A 119 4.45 11.25 0.04
N HIS A 120 3.86 11.04 1.17
CA HIS A 120 3.53 9.72 1.69
C HIS A 120 2.05 9.63 2.03
N VAL A 121 1.50 8.43 1.94
CA VAL A 121 0.20 8.06 2.52
C VAL A 121 0.34 6.76 3.27
N MET A 122 -0.23 6.70 4.47
CA MET A 122 -0.45 5.49 5.25
C MET A 122 -1.94 5.25 5.36
N TYR A 123 -2.37 4.02 5.09
CA TYR A 123 -3.78 3.65 5.07
C TYR A 123 -4.19 2.91 6.35
N ASN A 124 -5.50 2.77 6.54
CA ASN A 124 -6.13 1.95 7.58
C ASN A 124 -5.52 2.14 8.97
N ILE A 125 -5.40 3.40 9.37
CA ILE A 125 -4.85 3.77 10.66
C ILE A 125 -5.97 3.81 11.70
N THR A 126 -5.67 3.29 12.86
CA THR A 126 -6.43 3.52 14.11
C THR A 126 -5.52 4.17 15.12
N ALA A 127 -6.06 4.99 16.01
CA ALA A 127 -5.29 5.64 17.06
C ALA A 127 -5.80 5.24 18.44
N SER A 128 -4.89 5.17 19.41
CA SER A 128 -5.25 5.11 20.83
C SER A 128 -5.41 6.52 21.39
N ARG A 129 -6.14 6.63 22.50
CA ARG A 129 -6.33 7.90 23.20
C ARG A 129 -4.99 8.48 23.65
N PRO A 130 -4.74 9.79 23.50
CA PRO A 130 -3.53 10.43 24.00
C PRO A 130 -3.55 10.54 25.53
N ALA A 131 -2.39 10.52 26.15
CA ALA A 131 -2.25 10.90 27.53
C ALA A 131 -2.59 12.38 27.72
N MET A 132 -3.27 12.70 28.81
CA MET A 132 -3.60 14.09 29.17
C MET A 132 -2.64 14.57 30.26
N SER A 133 -1.98 15.69 30.02
CA SER A 133 -1.13 16.37 30.99
C SER A 133 -1.35 17.87 30.93
N ALA A 134 -1.27 18.53 32.07
CA ALA A 134 -1.31 19.96 32.16
C ALA A 134 -0.22 20.43 33.15
N THR A 135 0.60 21.36 32.74
CA THR A 135 1.67 21.92 33.56
C THR A 135 1.51 23.43 33.61
N THR A 136 1.68 24.02 34.80
CA THR A 136 1.64 25.48 34.98
C THR A 136 2.79 26.11 34.20
N ALA A 137 2.52 27.24 33.55
CA ALA A 137 3.57 28.05 32.94
C ALA A 137 4.55 28.55 34.02
N GLY A 138 5.85 28.41 33.76
CA GLY A 138 6.89 28.84 34.69
C GLY A 138 6.96 30.37 34.85
N ASP A 139 7.57 30.81 35.92
CA ASP A 139 7.62 32.23 36.37
C ASP A 139 8.53 33.12 35.50
N ASN A 140 9.23 32.60 34.51
CA ASN A 140 10.17 33.33 33.66
C ASN A 140 9.83 33.20 32.18
N ASP A 141 8.80 33.88 31.70
CA ASP A 141 8.48 34.12 30.27
C ASP A 141 8.72 32.98 29.26
N SER A 142 9.24 31.83 29.67
CA SER A 142 9.44 30.64 28.83
C SER A 142 8.20 29.76 28.84
N LYS A 143 7.25 30.06 27.98
CA LYS A 143 6.11 29.20 27.72
C LYS A 143 6.61 27.94 27.00
N THR A 144 6.55 26.79 27.66
CA THR A 144 6.84 25.51 27.01
C THR A 144 5.55 24.98 26.41
N ALA A 145 5.54 24.80 25.08
CA ALA A 145 4.42 24.20 24.41
C ALA A 145 4.24 22.73 24.88
N GLN A 146 3.00 22.36 25.13
CA GLN A 146 2.65 20.97 25.44
C GLN A 146 2.07 20.31 24.18
N TYR A 147 2.43 19.06 23.98
CA TYR A 147 2.05 18.32 22.79
C TYR A 147 1.13 17.15 23.15
N ARG A 148 0.33 16.75 22.19
CA ARG A 148 -0.51 15.56 22.27
C ARG A 148 0.10 14.47 21.40
N THR A 149 0.41 13.33 22.01
CA THR A 149 0.96 12.17 21.28
C THR A 149 -0.07 11.07 21.20
N LEU A 150 -0.45 10.69 19.99
CA LEU A 150 -1.30 9.55 19.72
C LEU A 150 -0.44 8.38 19.28
N ASN A 151 -0.70 7.19 19.83
CA ASN A 151 -0.12 5.97 19.30
C ASN A 151 -1.01 5.45 18.16
N LEU A 152 -0.37 5.07 17.07
CA LEU A 152 -1.02 4.70 15.82
C LEU A 152 -0.75 3.24 15.49
N THR A 153 -1.74 2.58 14.90
CA THR A 153 -1.59 1.27 14.28
C THR A 153 -2.15 1.33 12.87
N ALA A 154 -1.34 0.98 11.90
CA ALA A 154 -1.73 0.89 10.50
C ALA A 154 -1.70 -0.56 10.04
N ILE A 155 -2.80 -1.04 9.48
CA ILE A 155 -2.93 -2.40 8.96
C ILE A 155 -3.04 -2.38 7.43
N PRO A 156 -2.67 -3.49 6.75
CA PRO A 156 -2.87 -3.59 5.30
C PRO A 156 -4.33 -3.38 4.89
N ARG A 157 -4.53 -2.76 3.74
CA ARG A 157 -5.83 -2.72 3.03
C ARG A 157 -6.21 -4.11 2.54
N ALA A 158 -7.45 -4.28 2.07
CA ALA A 158 -7.92 -5.55 1.50
C ALA A 158 -7.09 -6.03 0.28
N ASP A 159 -6.49 -5.08 -0.47
CA ASP A 159 -5.57 -5.36 -1.58
C ASP A 159 -4.11 -5.59 -1.15
N GLY A 160 -3.82 -5.62 0.16
CA GLY A 160 -2.50 -5.84 0.73
C GLY A 160 -1.61 -4.58 0.77
N VAL A 161 -2.05 -3.44 0.25
CA VAL A 161 -1.29 -2.19 0.31
C VAL A 161 -1.35 -1.58 1.71
N VAL A 162 -0.21 -1.19 2.27
CA VAL A 162 -0.10 -0.54 3.59
C VAL A 162 0.15 0.95 3.45
N LYS A 163 1.08 1.31 2.57
CA LYS A 163 1.48 2.70 2.31
C LYS A 163 1.82 2.91 0.84
N ALA A 164 1.77 4.17 0.41
CA ALA A 164 2.35 4.59 -0.86
C ALA A 164 3.20 5.85 -0.66
N SER A 165 4.15 6.06 -1.55
CA SER A 165 4.97 7.27 -1.55
C SER A 165 5.33 7.70 -2.97
N THR A 166 5.46 9.01 -3.17
CA THR A 166 5.90 9.53 -4.45
C THR A 166 7.39 9.27 -4.65
N ARG A 167 7.78 9.13 -5.91
CA ARG A 167 9.19 9.13 -6.32
C ARG A 167 9.55 10.52 -6.88
N VAL A 168 10.83 10.75 -7.12
CA VAL A 168 11.33 12.01 -7.72
C VAL A 168 10.73 12.25 -9.10
N ASP A 169 10.45 11.19 -9.84
CA ASP A 169 9.91 11.16 -11.18
C ASP A 169 8.37 11.02 -11.25
N VAL A 170 7.66 11.19 -10.14
CA VAL A 170 6.20 11.17 -10.11
C VAL A 170 5.62 12.21 -11.08
N ASP A 171 4.54 11.84 -11.76
CA ASP A 171 3.86 12.76 -12.67
C ASP A 171 3.31 14.02 -11.94
N SER A 172 3.24 15.13 -12.65
CA SER A 172 2.89 16.43 -12.07
C SER A 172 1.45 16.48 -11.55
N THR A 173 0.53 15.74 -12.15
CA THR A 173 -0.88 15.69 -11.75
C THR A 173 -1.04 14.94 -10.44
N THR A 174 -0.45 13.75 -10.33
CA THR A 174 -0.42 12.97 -9.08
C THR A 174 0.25 13.77 -7.97
N TRP A 175 1.36 14.45 -8.28
CA TRP A 175 2.02 15.31 -7.31
C TRP A 175 1.13 16.45 -6.82
N SER A 176 0.54 17.24 -7.71
CA SER A 176 -0.27 18.40 -7.33
C SER A 176 -1.53 18.02 -6.54
N ASN A 177 -2.13 16.87 -6.85
CA ASN A 177 -3.37 16.42 -6.24
C ASN A 177 -3.18 15.64 -4.93
N TRP A 178 -1.94 15.40 -4.47
CA TRP A 178 -1.66 14.51 -3.34
C TRP A 178 -2.37 14.91 -2.04
N PHE A 179 -2.46 16.21 -1.76
CA PHE A 179 -3.17 16.73 -0.59
C PHE A 179 -4.61 17.19 -0.89
N SER A 180 -5.10 16.97 -2.11
CA SER A 180 -6.50 17.27 -2.49
C SER A 180 -7.39 16.04 -2.40
N ALA A 181 -6.83 14.83 -2.53
CA ALA A 181 -7.54 13.57 -2.42
C ALA A 181 -6.57 12.47 -1.95
N CYS A 182 -7.09 11.46 -1.26
CA CYS A 182 -6.30 10.27 -0.92
C CYS A 182 -5.84 9.58 -2.19
N TYR A 183 -4.52 9.43 -2.36
CA TYR A 183 -4.00 8.61 -3.44
C TYR A 183 -4.32 7.15 -3.16
N VAL A 184 -5.16 6.56 -3.99
CA VAL A 184 -5.45 5.12 -3.95
C VAL A 184 -4.70 4.47 -5.11
N PRO A 185 -3.75 3.55 -4.84
CA PRO A 185 -3.08 2.84 -5.92
C PRO A 185 -4.13 2.13 -6.76
N THR A 186 -4.24 2.52 -8.01
CA THR A 186 -4.85 1.65 -9.00
C THR A 186 -3.85 0.52 -9.16
N GLY A 187 -4.22 -0.70 -8.73
CA GLY A 187 -3.40 -1.88 -8.98
C GLY A 187 -3.01 -1.84 -10.44
N SER A 188 -1.77 -2.17 -10.76
CA SER A 188 -1.35 -2.26 -12.16
C SER A 188 -2.38 -3.12 -12.87
N ALA A 189 -3.15 -2.52 -13.79
CA ALA A 189 -4.21 -3.23 -14.47
C ALA A 189 -3.59 -4.49 -15.07
N THR A 190 -4.03 -5.65 -14.62
CA THR A 190 -3.57 -6.91 -15.19
C THR A 190 -4.38 -7.21 -16.43
N ASN A 191 -3.70 -7.60 -17.48
CA ASN A 191 -4.30 -8.01 -18.72
C ASN A 191 -4.09 -9.51 -18.89
N VAL A 192 -5.08 -10.20 -19.43
CA VAL A 192 -4.98 -11.63 -19.66
C VAL A 192 -4.05 -11.92 -20.84
N LEU A 193 -2.99 -12.68 -20.60
CA LEU A 193 -2.24 -13.35 -21.65
C LEU A 193 -2.79 -14.76 -21.83
N THR A 194 -3.21 -15.10 -23.04
CA THR A 194 -3.54 -16.47 -23.45
C THR A 194 -2.41 -17.03 -24.29
N VAL A 195 -1.72 -18.05 -23.80
CA VAL A 195 -0.73 -18.80 -24.58
C VAL A 195 -1.40 -20.03 -25.15
N THR A 196 -1.43 -20.14 -26.48
CA THR A 196 -1.98 -21.30 -27.20
C THR A 196 -0.84 -22.15 -27.72
N VAL A 197 -0.80 -23.41 -27.30
CA VAL A 197 0.26 -24.36 -27.66
C VAL A 197 -0.33 -25.43 -28.58
N THR A 198 0.26 -25.59 -29.76
CA THR A 198 -0.15 -26.55 -30.76
C THR A 198 1.03 -27.35 -31.29
N SER A 199 0.76 -28.52 -31.87
CA SER A 199 1.70 -29.30 -32.69
C SER A 199 0.95 -29.85 -33.91
N SER A 200 1.44 -29.62 -35.10
CA SER A 200 0.78 -30.02 -36.34
C SER A 200 -0.71 -29.62 -36.40
N SER A 201 -1.01 -28.39 -35.93
CA SER A 201 -2.37 -27.81 -35.80
C SER A 201 -3.28 -28.45 -34.75
N ASN A 202 -2.81 -29.45 -33.98
CA ASN A 202 -3.55 -29.99 -32.84
C ASN A 202 -3.15 -29.33 -31.54
N PRO A 203 -4.08 -29.12 -30.58
CA PRO A 203 -3.74 -28.63 -29.26
C PRO A 203 -2.80 -29.61 -28.52
N VAL A 204 -1.92 -29.07 -27.69
CA VAL A 204 -1.04 -29.86 -26.80
C VAL A 204 -1.45 -29.61 -25.36
N PRO A 205 -2.30 -30.45 -24.78
CA PRO A 205 -2.69 -30.39 -23.38
C PRO A 205 -1.52 -30.70 -22.43
N GLY A 206 -1.52 -30.09 -21.23
CA GLY A 206 -0.53 -30.36 -20.21
C GLY A 206 0.86 -29.83 -20.52
N ALA A 207 1.04 -29.03 -21.59
CA ALA A 207 2.30 -28.36 -21.84
C ALA A 207 2.58 -27.34 -20.75
N GLN A 208 3.79 -27.33 -20.21
CA GLN A 208 4.20 -26.38 -19.21
C GLN A 208 4.65 -25.07 -19.87
N VAL A 209 4.02 -23.97 -19.46
CA VAL A 209 4.36 -22.63 -19.90
C VAL A 209 4.98 -21.88 -18.72
N VAL A 210 6.20 -21.36 -18.91
CA VAL A 210 6.97 -20.62 -17.90
C VAL A 210 7.25 -19.22 -18.42
N LEU A 211 6.99 -18.19 -17.60
CA LEU A 211 7.28 -16.80 -17.93
C LEU A 211 8.53 -16.32 -17.21
N SER A 212 9.19 -15.30 -17.77
CA SER A 212 10.40 -14.69 -17.19
C SER A 212 10.22 -14.09 -15.79
N ASN A 213 8.97 -13.82 -15.37
CA ASN A 213 8.65 -13.38 -14.01
C ASN A 213 8.45 -14.55 -13.00
N GLY A 214 8.68 -15.79 -13.43
CA GLY A 214 8.56 -16.99 -12.61
C GLY A 214 7.15 -17.60 -12.53
N MET A 215 6.15 -17.01 -13.20
CA MET A 215 4.80 -17.62 -13.27
C MET A 215 4.82 -18.85 -14.16
N ILE A 216 4.10 -19.90 -13.74
CA ILE A 216 4.01 -21.19 -14.42
C ILE A 216 2.53 -21.58 -14.52
N ALA A 217 2.11 -22.07 -15.69
CA ALA A 217 0.81 -22.67 -15.90
C ALA A 217 0.93 -23.85 -16.86
N SER A 218 0.01 -24.81 -16.77
CA SER A 218 -0.14 -25.88 -17.75
C SER A 218 -1.27 -25.56 -18.72
N THR A 219 -1.15 -26.00 -19.96
CA THR A 219 -2.22 -25.85 -20.96
C THR A 219 -3.39 -26.80 -20.64
N ASP A 220 -4.60 -26.32 -20.88
CA ASP A 220 -5.85 -27.07 -20.81
C ASP A 220 -6.03 -28.04 -22.01
N ASP A 221 -7.19 -28.69 -22.09
CA ASP A 221 -7.53 -29.63 -23.20
C ASP A 221 -7.58 -28.94 -24.58
N GLU A 222 -7.73 -27.62 -24.60
CA GLU A 222 -7.70 -26.79 -25.82
C GLU A 222 -6.28 -26.29 -26.14
N GLY A 223 -5.27 -26.68 -25.37
CA GLY A 223 -3.90 -26.25 -25.51
C GLY A 223 -3.66 -24.83 -25.03
N LYS A 224 -4.48 -24.27 -24.17
CA LYS A 224 -4.39 -22.87 -23.71
C LYS A 224 -3.93 -22.77 -22.26
N ALA A 225 -3.02 -21.84 -21.97
CA ALA A 225 -2.62 -21.42 -20.64
C ALA A 225 -2.90 -19.92 -20.46
N TYR A 226 -3.34 -19.52 -19.25
CA TYR A 226 -3.77 -18.17 -18.95
C TYR A 226 -2.93 -17.55 -17.84
N PHE A 227 -2.54 -16.29 -18.04
CA PHE A 227 -1.80 -15.50 -17.06
C PHE A 227 -2.38 -14.11 -16.93
N ASN A 228 -2.48 -13.60 -15.69
CA ASN A 228 -2.81 -12.21 -15.44
C ASN A 228 -1.51 -11.41 -15.26
N LEU A 229 -1.19 -10.53 -16.19
CA LEU A 229 0.09 -9.83 -16.27
C LEU A 229 -0.10 -8.31 -16.33
N VAL A 230 0.80 -7.60 -15.68
CA VAL A 230 0.91 -6.15 -15.84
C VAL A 230 1.56 -5.82 -17.19
N ASN A 231 1.48 -4.54 -17.60
CA ASN A 231 2.18 -4.10 -18.80
C ASN A 231 3.67 -4.39 -18.71
N GLY A 232 4.24 -4.91 -19.77
CA GLY A 232 5.65 -5.29 -19.85
C GLY A 232 5.95 -6.31 -20.93
N ALA A 233 7.22 -6.56 -21.17
CA ALA A 233 7.70 -7.63 -22.06
C ALA A 233 8.02 -8.87 -21.19
N TYR A 234 7.61 -10.04 -21.68
CA TYR A 234 7.80 -11.32 -21.02
C TYR A 234 8.38 -12.33 -21.97
N ASP A 235 9.42 -13.03 -21.54
CA ASP A 235 9.87 -14.24 -22.22
C ASP A 235 8.96 -15.39 -21.83
N VAL A 236 8.58 -16.19 -22.82
CA VAL A 236 7.70 -17.35 -22.69
C VAL A 236 8.48 -18.57 -23.10
N MET A 237 8.64 -19.53 -22.21
CA MET A 237 9.20 -20.84 -22.51
C MET A 237 8.11 -21.91 -22.38
N VAL A 238 8.00 -22.76 -23.40
CA VAL A 238 7.02 -23.84 -23.42
C VAL A 238 7.74 -25.18 -23.58
N SER A 239 7.38 -26.15 -22.75
CA SER A 239 7.89 -27.52 -22.80
C SER A 239 6.78 -28.54 -22.62
N ALA A 240 6.87 -29.67 -23.31
CA ALA A 240 5.98 -30.82 -23.14
C ALA A 240 6.75 -32.09 -23.43
N ALA A 241 6.32 -33.20 -22.82
CA ALA A 241 6.95 -34.53 -23.00
C ALA A 241 6.82 -34.96 -24.48
N GLY A 242 7.92 -35.38 -25.10
CA GLY A 242 7.97 -35.77 -26.51
C GLY A 242 8.08 -34.62 -27.51
N TYR A 243 8.32 -33.41 -27.03
CA TYR A 243 8.47 -32.20 -27.88
C TYR A 243 9.75 -31.42 -27.54
N THR A 244 10.30 -30.77 -28.54
CA THR A 244 11.41 -29.84 -28.36
C THR A 244 10.86 -28.54 -27.75
N ALA A 245 11.46 -28.10 -26.63
CA ALA A 245 11.07 -26.86 -25.95
C ALA A 245 11.23 -25.64 -26.87
N GLN A 246 10.28 -24.71 -26.79
CA GLN A 246 10.24 -23.50 -27.57
C GLN A 246 10.24 -22.26 -26.68
N ALA A 247 11.00 -21.25 -27.08
CA ALA A 247 11.02 -19.93 -26.43
C ALA A 247 10.47 -18.84 -27.36
N SER A 248 9.82 -17.87 -26.79
CA SER A 248 9.27 -16.71 -27.50
C SER A 248 9.16 -15.52 -26.56
N THR A 249 8.78 -14.36 -27.09
CA THR A 249 8.50 -13.16 -26.32
C THR A 249 7.09 -12.65 -26.58
N VAL A 250 6.49 -12.00 -25.61
CA VAL A 250 5.21 -11.31 -25.73
C VAL A 250 5.26 -9.99 -24.97
N THR A 251 4.60 -8.96 -25.49
CA THR A 251 4.46 -7.67 -24.83
C THR A 251 3.00 -7.45 -24.46
N ILE A 252 2.76 -7.15 -23.20
CA ILE A 252 1.46 -6.72 -22.67
C ILE A 252 1.43 -5.20 -22.66
N ASN A 253 0.45 -4.61 -23.33
CA ASN A 253 0.29 -3.16 -23.43
C ASN A 253 -1.17 -2.76 -23.28
N SER A 254 -1.63 -2.72 -22.02
CA SER A 254 -2.96 -2.24 -21.60
C SER A 254 -4.16 -2.95 -22.27
N ALA A 255 -3.94 -4.15 -22.81
CA ALA A 255 -4.96 -4.99 -23.43
C ALA A 255 -4.62 -6.47 -23.26
N ALA A 256 -5.64 -7.32 -23.35
CA ALA A 256 -5.44 -8.76 -23.41
C ALA A 256 -4.59 -9.14 -24.63
N ALA A 257 -3.68 -10.07 -24.48
CA ALA A 257 -2.76 -10.53 -25.51
C ALA A 257 -2.91 -12.05 -25.73
N THR A 258 -2.65 -12.47 -26.96
CA THR A 258 -2.60 -13.90 -27.31
C THR A 258 -1.24 -14.22 -27.91
N LYS A 259 -0.64 -15.33 -27.49
CA LYS A 259 0.61 -15.84 -28.05
C LYS A 259 0.43 -17.29 -28.50
N ALA A 260 0.59 -17.54 -29.77
CA ALA A 260 0.62 -18.88 -30.32
C ALA A 260 2.06 -19.42 -30.34
N ILE A 261 2.25 -20.66 -29.92
CA ILE A 261 3.53 -21.38 -29.93
C ILE A 261 3.29 -22.77 -30.50
N THR A 262 4.07 -23.13 -31.50
CA THR A 262 4.00 -24.46 -32.13
C THR A 262 5.18 -25.29 -31.66
N LEU A 263 4.92 -26.43 -31.04
CA LEU A 263 5.92 -27.42 -30.63
C LEU A 263 6.21 -28.38 -31.79
N VAL A 264 7.46 -28.78 -31.90
CA VAL A 264 7.93 -29.80 -32.85
C VAL A 264 8.20 -31.06 -32.06
N ALA A 265 7.73 -32.22 -32.55
CA ALA A 265 8.05 -33.51 -31.94
C ALA A 265 9.57 -33.73 -31.89
N ALA A 266 10.06 -34.28 -30.79
CA ALA A 266 11.48 -34.51 -30.56
C ALA A 266 12.02 -35.69 -31.37
#